data_4b3b52f4ccba8aec60eec8dd2e1a781b
#
_entry.id   4b3b52f4ccba8aec60eec8dd2e1a781b
#
_cell.length_a   1.000
_cell.length_b   1.000
_cell.length_c   1.000
_cell.angle_alpha   90.00
_cell.angle_beta   90.00
_cell.angle_gamma   90.00
#
_symmetry.space_group_name_H-M   'P 1'
#
loop_
_entity.id
_entity.type
_entity.pdbx_description
1 polymer ?
#
loop_
_entity_poly.entity_id
_entity_poly.type
_entity_poly.pdbx_seq_one_letter_code
_entity_poly.pdbx_strand_id
1 'polypeptide(L)'
;MDVRPVEEDARGIIDPATGLARFRLDRHPPSPALARFVDRHWVATWDLTGREPFTQRVLAHPVVNLVFTDGTATVHGPAAGPVGRRLDGRGWALGVMFRPAGFRSFADRPLHALIDTSLPAGEALPGGEELERAVRDLDPGDPDAVAPLLARVEDFLAALAPADPHPAEGTRDIVERVAADPTALGVADLAAREGLGVRLLQRRFADHVGPGPKSVIRRYRFYEAAERARRGTPPDWGRLAVELGFSDQAHLTREFTAVIGVPPGRYAARARAGR
;
A
#
# COMPACT_ATOMS: atom_id res chain seq x y z
N MET A 1 13.72 -15.47 3.48
CA MET A 1 13.30 -14.10 3.09
C MET A 1 13.44 -13.24 4.33
N ASP A 2 14.32 -12.26 4.28
CA ASP A 2 14.52 -11.34 5.41
C ASP A 2 13.25 -10.51 5.57
N VAL A 3 12.46 -10.83 6.58
CA VAL A 3 11.27 -10.04 6.94
C VAL A 3 11.80 -8.80 7.65
N ARG A 4 11.90 -7.69 6.92
CA ARG A 4 12.26 -6.41 7.54
C ARG A 4 11.20 -6.02 8.57
N PRO A 5 11.57 -5.46 9.70
CA PRO A 5 10.64 -4.86 10.63
C PRO A 5 9.70 -3.89 9.89
N VAL A 6 8.45 -3.82 10.33
CA VAL A 6 7.44 -2.94 9.71
C VAL A 6 7.89 -1.48 9.73
N GLU A 7 8.62 -1.08 10.75
CA GLU A 7 9.16 0.26 10.97
C GLU A 7 10.18 0.69 9.91
N GLU A 8 10.91 -0.25 9.32
CA GLU A 8 11.97 0.01 8.33
C GLU A 8 11.50 -0.11 6.87
N ASP A 9 10.26 -0.52 6.63
CA ASP A 9 9.76 -0.79 5.29
C ASP A 9 9.42 0.49 4.51
N ALA A 10 10.29 0.88 3.59
CA ALA A 10 10.08 2.01 2.68
C ALA A 10 9.46 1.61 1.33
N ARG A 11 9.01 0.36 1.17
CA ARG A 11 8.36 -0.10 -0.07
C ARG A 11 7.14 0.76 -0.39
N GLY A 12 6.97 1.08 -1.65
CA GLY A 12 5.92 1.96 -2.13
C GLY A 12 6.29 3.45 -2.16
N ILE A 13 7.24 3.94 -1.35
CA ILE A 13 7.73 5.31 -1.46
C ILE A 13 8.64 5.41 -2.68
N ILE A 14 8.25 6.24 -3.66
CA ILE A 14 9.07 6.53 -4.81
C ILE A 14 10.08 7.61 -4.39
N ASP A 15 11.37 7.34 -4.57
CA ASP A 15 12.48 8.19 -4.13
C ASP A 15 12.45 8.46 -2.60
N PRO A 16 12.64 7.42 -1.77
CA PRO A 16 12.57 7.57 -0.31
C PRO A 16 13.64 8.52 0.25
N ALA A 17 14.82 8.63 -0.37
CA ALA A 17 15.88 9.54 0.09
C ALA A 17 15.41 11.00 0.02
N THR A 18 14.80 11.42 -1.10
CA THR A 18 14.24 12.78 -1.23
C THR A 18 12.99 12.96 -0.36
N GLY A 19 12.11 11.96 -0.31
CA GLY A 19 10.85 12.05 0.44
C GLY A 19 11.09 12.16 1.94
N LEU A 20 11.82 11.22 2.54
CA LEU A 20 12.08 11.16 3.97
C LEU A 20 12.97 12.32 4.50
N ALA A 21 13.56 13.12 3.62
CA ALA A 21 14.16 14.41 3.97
C ALA A 21 13.13 15.56 4.12
N ARG A 22 11.86 15.33 3.76
CA ARG A 22 10.77 16.32 3.76
C ARG A 22 9.68 16.03 4.77
N PHE A 23 9.53 14.77 5.19
CA PHE A 23 8.56 14.33 6.19
C PHE A 23 9.12 13.16 7.00
N ARG A 24 8.66 13.06 8.23
CA ARG A 24 8.88 11.89 9.09
C ARG A 24 7.80 10.86 8.80
N LEU A 25 8.15 9.58 8.85
CA LEU A 25 7.22 8.48 8.66
C LEU A 25 7.49 7.38 9.67
N ASP A 26 6.59 7.24 10.62
CA ASP A 26 6.60 6.18 11.62
C ASP A 26 5.59 5.11 11.24
N ARG A 27 5.86 3.85 11.60
CA ARG A 27 5.00 2.72 11.35
C ARG A 27 4.82 1.90 12.61
N HIS A 28 3.60 1.44 12.81
CA HIS A 28 3.22 0.68 13.99
C HIS A 28 2.53 -0.62 13.55
N PRO A 29 2.89 -1.78 14.14
CA PRO A 29 2.17 -3.02 13.90
C PRO A 29 0.74 -2.90 14.44
N PRO A 30 -0.23 -3.61 13.85
CA PRO A 30 -1.57 -3.70 14.41
C PRO A 30 -1.57 -4.56 15.67
N SER A 31 -2.60 -4.39 16.51
CA SER A 31 -2.89 -5.32 17.61
C SER A 31 -3.17 -6.73 17.08
N PRO A 32 -3.00 -7.77 17.91
CA PRO A 32 -3.32 -9.15 17.53
C PRO A 32 -4.76 -9.33 17.02
N ALA A 33 -5.71 -8.55 17.54
CA ALA A 33 -7.12 -8.59 17.13
C ALA A 33 -7.31 -8.15 15.66
N LEU A 34 -6.52 -7.21 15.19
CA LEU A 34 -6.61 -6.65 13.84
C LEU A 34 -5.57 -7.23 12.86
N ALA A 35 -4.59 -8.00 13.32
CA ALA A 35 -3.50 -8.50 12.49
C ALA A 35 -3.94 -9.36 11.29
N ARG A 36 -5.15 -9.94 11.32
CA ARG A 36 -5.73 -10.68 10.19
C ARG A 36 -6.27 -9.75 9.08
N PHE A 37 -6.51 -8.46 9.37
CA PHE A 37 -7.12 -7.50 8.46
C PHE A 37 -6.17 -6.35 8.10
N VAL A 38 -5.37 -5.88 9.06
CA VAL A 38 -4.50 -4.73 8.96
C VAL A 38 -3.05 -5.19 8.83
N ASP A 39 -2.32 -4.58 7.89
CA ASP A 39 -0.88 -4.81 7.73
C ASP A 39 -0.09 -3.94 8.69
N ARG A 40 -0.41 -2.65 8.73
CA ARG A 40 0.24 -1.65 9.59
C ARG A 40 -0.58 -0.38 9.74
N HIS A 41 -0.30 0.36 10.78
CA HIS A 41 -0.57 1.78 10.86
C HIS A 41 0.66 2.57 10.43
N TRP A 42 0.47 3.75 9.88
CA TRP A 42 1.56 4.66 9.54
C TRP A 42 1.18 6.08 9.91
N VAL A 43 2.14 6.85 10.42
CA VAL A 43 1.99 8.26 10.76
C VAL A 43 3.03 9.04 9.99
N ALA A 44 2.58 10.00 9.20
CA ALA A 44 3.44 10.94 8.49
C ALA A 44 3.25 12.34 9.07
N THR A 45 4.34 13.01 9.40
CA THR A 45 4.33 14.41 9.87
C THR A 45 5.33 15.23 9.08
N TRP A 46 4.97 16.46 8.75
CA TRP A 46 5.83 17.37 8.00
C TRP A 46 5.72 18.79 8.49
N ASP A 47 6.83 19.52 8.37
CA ASP A 47 6.88 20.97 8.51
C ASP A 47 7.71 21.54 7.35
N LEU A 48 7.00 22.09 6.38
CA LEU A 48 7.55 22.77 5.22
C LEU A 48 7.29 24.28 5.27
N THR A 49 7.06 24.84 6.48
CA THR A 49 6.85 26.27 6.64
C THR A 49 8.01 27.07 6.06
N GLY A 50 7.72 28.00 5.17
CA GLY A 50 8.74 28.78 4.44
C GLY A 50 9.49 28.02 3.36
N ARG A 51 9.05 26.81 2.99
CA ARG A 51 9.59 26.01 1.88
C ARG A 51 8.53 25.80 0.81
N GLU A 52 9.00 25.49 -0.40
CA GLU A 52 8.10 25.10 -1.48
C GLU A 52 7.37 23.79 -1.15
N PRO A 53 6.09 23.69 -1.52
CA PRO A 53 5.32 22.46 -1.37
C PRO A 53 6.02 21.29 -2.07
N PHE A 54 5.89 20.10 -1.47
CA PHE A 54 6.49 18.88 -1.98
C PHE A 54 5.43 17.85 -2.35
N THR A 55 5.55 17.22 -3.52
CA THR A 55 4.66 16.11 -3.90
C THR A 55 5.38 14.78 -3.73
N GLN A 56 4.98 14.04 -2.69
CA GLN A 56 5.43 12.67 -2.51
C GLN A 56 4.65 11.73 -3.43
N ARG A 57 5.36 11.04 -4.30
CA ARG A 57 4.79 9.98 -5.13
C ARG A 57 4.91 8.64 -4.42
N VAL A 58 3.82 7.88 -4.45
CA VAL A 58 3.72 6.55 -3.85
C VAL A 58 3.27 5.55 -4.91
N LEU A 59 4.00 4.46 -5.05
CA LEU A 59 3.49 3.28 -5.72
C LEU A 59 2.60 2.54 -4.71
N ALA A 60 1.31 2.83 -4.75
CA ALA A 60 0.37 2.29 -3.78
C ALA A 60 0.30 0.75 -3.85
N HIS A 61 0.29 0.09 -2.71
CA HIS A 61 -0.07 -1.33 -2.62
C HIS A 61 -1.50 -1.56 -3.14
N PRO A 62 -1.83 -2.74 -3.68
CA PRO A 62 -3.20 -3.05 -4.13
C PRO A 62 -4.11 -3.33 -2.94
N VAL A 63 -4.25 -2.35 -2.06
CA VAL A 63 -4.95 -2.45 -0.77
C VAL A 63 -5.76 -1.18 -0.52
N VAL A 64 -6.71 -1.27 0.38
CA VAL A 64 -7.44 -0.12 0.90
C VAL A 64 -6.63 0.54 2.03
N ASN A 65 -6.74 1.86 2.14
CA ASN A 65 -6.23 2.63 3.27
C ASN A 65 -7.36 3.49 3.87
N LEU A 66 -7.50 3.47 5.18
CA LEU A 66 -8.27 4.46 5.92
C LEU A 66 -7.29 5.53 6.41
N VAL A 67 -7.47 6.77 5.97
CA VAL A 67 -6.52 7.86 6.21
C VAL A 67 -7.22 8.99 6.93
N PHE A 68 -6.60 9.47 8.00
CA PHE A 68 -6.98 10.65 8.77
C PHE A 68 -6.02 11.78 8.48
N THR A 69 -6.55 12.96 8.21
CA THR A 69 -5.77 14.18 7.98
C THR A 69 -6.70 15.40 8.17
N ASP A 70 -6.22 16.44 8.79
CA ASP A 70 -6.91 17.73 8.94
C ASP A 70 -8.37 17.61 9.41
N GLY A 71 -8.61 16.72 10.38
CA GLY A 71 -9.94 16.50 10.96
C GLY A 71 -10.91 15.72 10.08
N THR A 72 -10.43 15.09 9.02
CA THR A 72 -11.23 14.22 8.12
C THR A 72 -10.75 12.77 8.17
N ALA A 73 -11.67 11.84 7.94
CA ALA A 73 -11.37 10.41 7.78
C ALA A 73 -11.86 9.92 6.40
N THR A 74 -10.95 9.41 5.61
CA THR A 74 -11.24 8.99 4.22
C THR A 74 -10.77 7.57 3.96
N VAL A 75 -11.64 6.73 3.40
CA VAL A 75 -11.29 5.41 2.88
C VAL A 75 -10.86 5.57 1.44
N HIS A 76 -9.59 5.29 1.16
CA HIS A 76 -9.02 5.25 -0.18
C HIS A 76 -9.01 3.82 -0.69
N GLY A 77 -9.70 3.56 -1.78
CA GLY A 77 -9.70 2.27 -2.46
C GLY A 77 -8.35 1.96 -3.11
N PRO A 78 -8.19 0.73 -3.62
CA PRO A 78 -6.97 0.31 -4.29
C PRO A 78 -6.69 1.19 -5.52
N ALA A 79 -5.50 1.80 -5.58
CA ALA A 79 -5.14 2.63 -6.72
C ALA A 79 -4.66 1.78 -7.91
N ALA A 80 -5.13 2.08 -9.13
CA ALA A 80 -4.66 1.43 -10.36
C ALA A 80 -3.24 1.86 -10.74
N GLY A 81 -2.87 3.10 -10.40
CA GLY A 81 -1.58 3.73 -10.72
C GLY A 81 -0.82 4.25 -9.50
N PRO A 82 0.28 4.98 -9.73
CA PRO A 82 0.97 5.71 -8.68
C PRO A 82 0.11 6.88 -8.20
N VAL A 83 0.19 7.18 -6.91
CA VAL A 83 -0.56 8.26 -6.26
C VAL A 83 0.41 9.35 -5.85
N GLY A 84 0.07 10.62 -6.12
CA GLY A 84 0.77 11.79 -5.60
C GLY A 84 0.07 12.34 -4.36
N ARG A 85 0.84 12.65 -3.32
CA ARG A 85 0.36 13.36 -2.12
C ARG A 85 1.13 14.66 -1.99
N ARG A 86 0.41 15.80 -2.11
CA ARG A 86 0.99 17.12 -1.91
C ARG A 86 1.11 17.39 -0.42
N LEU A 87 2.31 17.74 0.00
CA LEU A 87 2.63 18.21 1.35
C LEU A 87 2.89 19.71 1.27
N ASP A 88 2.24 20.48 2.11
CA ASP A 88 2.31 21.95 2.12
C ASP A 88 2.28 22.44 3.58
N GLY A 89 3.00 23.51 3.89
CA GLY A 89 3.06 24.05 5.22
C GLY A 89 3.41 23.01 6.31
N ARG A 90 2.71 23.02 7.43
CA ARG A 90 2.79 22.01 8.49
C ARG A 90 1.53 21.13 8.45
N GLY A 91 1.71 19.83 8.64
CA GLY A 91 0.59 18.91 8.67
C GLY A 91 0.97 17.52 9.06
N TRP A 92 -0.04 16.64 9.09
CA TRP A 92 0.09 15.24 9.43
C TRP A 92 -0.90 14.39 8.65
N ALA A 93 -0.63 13.10 8.60
CA ALA A 93 -1.57 12.08 8.17
C ALA A 93 -1.32 10.79 8.98
N LEU A 94 -2.40 10.14 9.44
CA LEU A 94 -2.37 8.79 9.96
C LEU A 94 -3.11 7.87 8.99
N GLY A 95 -2.54 6.72 8.69
CA GLY A 95 -3.20 5.73 7.83
C GLY A 95 -3.22 4.35 8.44
N VAL A 96 -4.34 3.67 8.26
CA VAL A 96 -4.48 2.23 8.45
C VAL A 96 -4.32 1.59 7.07
N MET A 97 -3.24 0.88 6.84
CA MET A 97 -3.04 0.10 5.64
C MET A 97 -3.59 -1.31 5.86
N PHE A 98 -4.67 -1.63 5.19
CA PHE A 98 -5.23 -2.98 5.27
C PHE A 98 -4.34 -3.98 4.53
N ARG A 99 -4.39 -5.23 4.94
CA ARG A 99 -3.80 -6.34 4.16
C ARG A 99 -4.53 -6.48 2.82
N PRO A 100 -3.92 -7.07 1.80
CA PRO A 100 -4.66 -7.44 0.59
C PRO A 100 -5.95 -8.19 0.97
N ALA A 101 -7.07 -7.79 0.39
CA ALA A 101 -8.40 -8.33 0.72
C ALA A 101 -8.89 -8.08 2.18
N GLY A 102 -8.07 -7.53 3.08
CA GLY A 102 -8.42 -7.34 4.49
C GLY A 102 -9.61 -6.42 4.71
N PHE A 103 -9.74 -5.35 3.93
CA PHE A 103 -10.87 -4.43 4.02
C PHE A 103 -12.20 -5.04 3.56
N ARG A 104 -12.18 -6.13 2.76
CA ARG A 104 -13.42 -6.76 2.26
C ARG A 104 -14.33 -7.24 3.39
N SER A 105 -13.78 -7.57 4.53
CA SER A 105 -14.54 -7.98 5.73
C SER A 105 -15.32 -6.84 6.38
N PHE A 106 -14.99 -5.60 6.08
CA PHE A 106 -15.64 -4.37 6.58
C PHE A 106 -16.56 -3.73 5.53
N ALA A 107 -16.39 -4.09 4.25
CA ALA A 107 -17.09 -3.46 3.14
C ALA A 107 -18.43 -4.15 2.84
N ASP A 108 -19.46 -3.35 2.56
CA ASP A 108 -20.78 -3.80 2.10
C ASP A 108 -20.81 -4.16 0.61
N ARG A 109 -19.73 -3.82 -0.13
CA ARG A 109 -19.64 -3.95 -1.58
C ARG A 109 -18.34 -4.58 -2.04
N PRO A 110 -18.25 -5.15 -3.26
CA PRO A 110 -17.02 -5.68 -3.84
C PRO A 110 -15.96 -4.58 -4.00
N LEU A 111 -14.68 -4.91 -3.73
CA LEU A 111 -13.60 -3.91 -3.72
C LEU A 111 -13.25 -3.36 -5.11
N HIS A 112 -13.66 -4.02 -6.22
CA HIS A 112 -13.49 -3.42 -7.55
C HIS A 112 -14.29 -2.13 -7.72
N ALA A 113 -15.40 -1.95 -7.00
CA ALA A 113 -16.18 -0.72 -6.99
C ALA A 113 -15.45 0.45 -6.29
N LEU A 114 -14.39 0.16 -5.54
CA LEU A 114 -13.58 1.16 -4.84
C LEU A 114 -12.28 1.51 -5.57
N ILE A 115 -11.97 0.91 -6.72
CA ILE A 115 -10.73 1.21 -7.46
C ILE A 115 -10.70 2.70 -7.82
N ASP A 116 -9.58 3.37 -7.49
CA ASP A 116 -9.35 4.80 -7.73
C ASP A 116 -10.43 5.72 -7.12
N THR A 117 -11.17 5.24 -6.11
CA THR A 117 -12.16 6.05 -5.40
C THR A 117 -11.68 6.44 -4.02
N SER A 118 -12.27 7.50 -3.48
CA SER A 118 -12.09 7.95 -2.10
C SER A 118 -13.46 8.28 -1.53
N LEU A 119 -13.81 7.69 -0.41
CA LEU A 119 -15.10 7.89 0.27
C LEU A 119 -14.86 8.41 1.69
N PRO A 120 -15.70 9.34 2.20
CA PRO A 120 -15.72 9.64 3.62
C PRO A 120 -15.86 8.36 4.45
N ALA A 121 -15.23 8.29 5.61
CA ALA A 121 -15.28 7.10 6.45
C ALA A 121 -16.72 6.74 6.85
N GLY A 122 -17.60 7.75 7.06
CA GLY A 122 -19.01 7.54 7.36
C GLY A 122 -19.82 6.89 6.25
N GLU A 123 -19.40 7.02 4.99
CA GLU A 123 -20.03 6.32 3.85
C GLU A 123 -19.50 4.90 3.65
N ALA A 124 -18.27 4.65 4.11
CA ALA A 124 -17.56 3.39 3.86
C ALA A 124 -17.64 2.41 5.04
N LEU A 125 -17.84 2.91 6.26
CA LEU A 125 -17.82 2.13 7.50
C LEU A 125 -18.94 2.56 8.43
N PRO A 126 -19.71 1.63 9.01
CA PRO A 126 -20.66 1.95 10.07
C PRO A 126 -19.96 2.67 11.23
N GLY A 127 -20.47 3.81 11.69
CA GLY A 127 -19.86 4.59 12.75
C GLY A 127 -18.62 5.40 12.36
N GLY A 128 -18.28 5.50 11.06
CA GLY A 128 -17.11 6.22 10.58
C GLY A 128 -17.13 7.71 10.89
N GLU A 129 -18.31 8.34 10.97
CA GLU A 129 -18.45 9.74 11.41
C GLU A 129 -18.14 9.93 12.90
N GLU A 130 -18.50 8.95 13.73
CA GLU A 130 -18.14 8.95 15.15
C GLU A 130 -16.64 8.84 15.35
N LEU A 131 -16.00 7.96 14.59
CA LEU A 131 -14.55 7.83 14.60
C LEU A 131 -13.88 9.11 14.17
N GLU A 132 -14.32 9.73 13.08
CA GLU A 132 -13.78 11.02 12.61
C GLU A 132 -13.88 12.10 13.70
N ARG A 133 -15.02 12.21 14.36
CA ARG A 133 -15.21 13.15 15.48
C ARG A 133 -14.29 12.85 16.67
N ALA A 134 -14.12 11.56 17.00
CA ALA A 134 -13.33 11.12 18.14
C ALA A 134 -11.81 11.38 17.98
N VAL A 135 -11.32 11.51 16.74
CA VAL A 135 -9.89 11.72 16.46
C VAL A 135 -9.57 13.15 16.00
N ARG A 136 -10.58 13.99 15.80
CA ARG A 136 -10.44 15.33 15.21
C ARG A 136 -9.49 16.25 15.97
N ASP A 137 -9.50 16.19 17.28
CA ASP A 137 -8.72 17.08 18.14
C ASP A 137 -7.35 16.51 18.53
N LEU A 138 -7.00 15.33 17.99
CA LEU A 138 -5.70 14.70 18.22
C LEU A 138 -4.73 15.11 17.11
N ASP A 139 -3.59 15.69 17.48
CA ASP A 139 -2.51 16.06 16.56
C ASP A 139 -1.33 15.09 16.70
N PRO A 140 -1.09 14.18 15.74
CA PRO A 140 0.08 13.28 15.77
C PRO A 140 1.44 13.99 15.60
N GLY A 141 1.43 15.31 15.38
CA GLY A 141 2.62 16.15 15.52
C GLY A 141 3.11 16.24 16.96
N ASP A 142 2.21 16.00 17.94
CA ASP A 142 2.53 15.72 19.32
C ASP A 142 2.80 14.20 19.48
N PRO A 143 4.03 13.78 19.85
CA PRO A 143 4.34 12.36 20.04
C PRO A 143 3.45 11.65 21.05
N ASP A 144 2.97 12.37 22.07
CA ASP A 144 2.11 11.80 23.12
C ASP A 144 0.67 11.57 22.62
N ALA A 145 0.25 12.20 21.53
CA ALA A 145 -1.06 12.01 20.92
C ALA A 145 -1.13 10.77 20.00
N VAL A 146 0.00 10.24 19.54
CA VAL A 146 0.04 9.13 18.58
C VAL A 146 -0.57 7.85 19.16
N ALA A 147 -0.17 7.45 20.38
CA ALA A 147 -0.67 6.24 21.00
C ALA A 147 -2.18 6.29 21.32
N PRO A 148 -2.74 7.36 21.90
CA PRO A 148 -4.19 7.51 22.07
C PRO A 148 -4.96 7.48 20.74
N LEU A 149 -4.42 8.10 19.69
CA LEU A 149 -5.03 8.10 18.37
C LEU A 149 -5.09 6.70 17.77
N LEU A 150 -3.96 5.96 17.79
CA LEU A 150 -3.91 4.58 17.33
C LEU A 150 -4.88 3.68 18.12
N ALA A 151 -4.93 3.80 19.44
CA ALA A 151 -5.83 3.03 20.28
C ALA A 151 -7.30 3.24 19.88
N ARG A 152 -7.74 4.49 19.69
CA ARG A 152 -9.12 4.79 19.27
C ARG A 152 -9.47 4.20 17.91
N VAL A 153 -8.54 4.27 16.95
CA VAL A 153 -8.73 3.71 15.61
C VAL A 153 -8.78 2.18 15.68
N GLU A 154 -7.94 1.56 16.49
CA GLU A 154 -7.93 0.11 16.68
C GLU A 154 -9.18 -0.40 17.40
N ASP A 155 -9.61 0.25 18.48
CA ASP A 155 -10.84 -0.11 19.22
C ASP A 155 -12.07 -0.04 18.29
N PHE A 156 -12.16 1.01 17.47
CA PHE A 156 -13.22 1.14 16.48
C PHE A 156 -13.21 0.01 15.46
N LEU A 157 -12.05 -0.27 14.85
CA LEU A 157 -11.94 -1.34 13.86
C LEU A 157 -12.15 -2.73 14.49
N ALA A 158 -11.68 -2.96 15.70
CA ALA A 158 -11.89 -4.22 16.42
C ALA A 158 -13.36 -4.47 16.72
N ALA A 159 -14.13 -3.41 17.06
CA ALA A 159 -15.57 -3.52 17.27
C ALA A 159 -16.35 -3.88 16.00
N LEU A 160 -15.84 -3.49 14.81
CA LEU A 160 -16.43 -3.82 13.50
C LEU A 160 -15.94 -5.15 12.93
N ALA A 161 -14.79 -5.66 13.42
CA ALA A 161 -14.15 -6.83 12.87
C ALA A 161 -15.01 -8.10 13.06
N PRO A 162 -15.30 -8.88 12.00
CA PRO A 162 -16.04 -10.12 12.15
C PRO A 162 -15.24 -11.15 12.96
N ALA A 163 -15.90 -11.86 13.87
CA ALA A 163 -15.30 -12.93 14.66
C ALA A 163 -14.95 -14.14 13.78
N ASP A 164 -15.83 -14.48 12.85
CA ASP A 164 -15.67 -15.64 11.98
C ASP A 164 -14.73 -15.35 10.79
N PRO A 165 -14.05 -16.39 10.26
CA PRO A 165 -13.24 -16.25 9.05
C PRO A 165 -14.06 -15.80 7.85
N HIS A 166 -13.56 -14.80 7.12
CA HIS A 166 -14.20 -14.33 5.90
C HIS A 166 -13.58 -15.01 4.66
N PRO A 167 -14.35 -15.35 3.61
CA PRO A 167 -13.82 -15.96 2.37
C PRO A 167 -12.69 -15.18 1.69
N ALA A 168 -12.60 -13.87 1.93
CA ALA A 168 -11.53 -13.01 1.43
C ALA A 168 -10.14 -13.36 1.99
N GLU A 169 -10.06 -14.03 3.16
CA GLU A 169 -8.77 -14.40 3.76
C GLU A 169 -8.00 -15.38 2.88
N GLY A 170 -8.66 -16.34 2.26
CA GLY A 170 -8.00 -17.21 1.28
C GLY A 170 -7.47 -16.45 0.06
N THR A 171 -8.12 -15.35 -0.34
CA THR A 171 -7.62 -14.48 -1.42
C THR A 171 -6.46 -13.62 -0.94
N ARG A 172 -6.48 -13.14 0.31
CA ARG A 172 -5.35 -12.48 0.96
C ARG A 172 -4.10 -13.36 0.86
N ASP A 173 -4.21 -14.61 1.28
CA ASP A 173 -3.09 -15.55 1.30
C ASP A 173 -2.52 -15.79 -0.12
N ILE A 174 -3.38 -15.83 -1.14
CA ILE A 174 -2.93 -15.88 -2.55
C ILE A 174 -2.12 -14.63 -2.91
N VAL A 175 -2.60 -13.44 -2.58
CA VAL A 175 -1.90 -12.18 -2.88
C VAL A 175 -0.57 -12.09 -2.14
N GLU A 176 -0.50 -12.54 -0.90
CA GLU A 176 0.74 -12.56 -0.11
C GLU A 176 1.76 -13.54 -0.68
N ARG A 177 1.32 -14.70 -1.19
CA ARG A 177 2.22 -15.60 -1.93
C ARG A 177 2.76 -14.97 -3.22
N VAL A 178 1.91 -14.25 -3.97
CA VAL A 178 2.37 -13.47 -5.15
C VAL A 178 3.39 -12.40 -4.77
N ALA A 179 3.21 -11.75 -3.62
CA ALA A 179 4.14 -10.75 -3.12
C ALA A 179 5.49 -11.36 -2.69
N ALA A 180 5.46 -12.58 -2.14
CA ALA A 180 6.64 -13.30 -1.68
C ALA A 180 7.38 -14.04 -2.80
N ASP A 181 6.68 -14.47 -3.85
CA ASP A 181 7.24 -15.23 -4.98
C ASP A 181 7.03 -14.48 -6.32
N PRO A 182 8.04 -13.73 -6.79
CA PRO A 182 7.97 -13.03 -8.08
C PRO A 182 7.97 -13.98 -9.29
N THR A 183 8.15 -15.30 -9.10
CA THR A 183 8.12 -16.31 -10.19
C THR A 183 6.71 -16.65 -10.65
N ALA A 184 5.67 -16.23 -9.94
CA ALA A 184 4.28 -16.28 -10.41
C ALA A 184 4.11 -15.33 -11.60
N LEU A 185 4.40 -15.81 -12.82
CA LEU A 185 4.53 -14.97 -14.01
C LEU A 185 3.22 -14.72 -14.76
N GLY A 186 2.18 -15.50 -14.52
CA GLY A 186 0.92 -15.37 -15.25
C GLY A 186 -0.30 -15.80 -14.46
N VAL A 187 -1.46 -15.30 -14.92
CA VAL A 187 -2.75 -15.61 -14.25
C VAL A 187 -3.09 -17.09 -14.32
N ALA A 188 -2.78 -17.76 -15.45
CA ALA A 188 -3.04 -19.18 -15.61
C ALA A 188 -2.14 -20.02 -14.69
N ASP A 189 -0.85 -19.67 -14.58
CA ASP A 189 0.09 -20.30 -13.67
C ASP A 189 -0.35 -20.13 -12.21
N LEU A 190 -0.69 -18.90 -11.80
CA LEU A 190 -1.21 -18.64 -10.46
C LEU A 190 -2.49 -19.45 -10.17
N ALA A 191 -3.42 -19.50 -11.11
CA ALA A 191 -4.65 -20.27 -10.95
C ALA A 191 -4.37 -21.76 -10.76
N ALA A 192 -3.45 -22.32 -11.55
CA ALA A 192 -3.04 -23.73 -11.44
C ALA A 192 -2.38 -24.03 -10.09
N ARG A 193 -1.46 -23.16 -9.60
CA ARG A 193 -0.80 -23.30 -8.29
C ARG A 193 -1.79 -23.29 -7.13
N GLU A 194 -2.85 -22.52 -7.26
CA GLU A 194 -3.91 -22.39 -6.23
C GLU A 194 -5.03 -23.44 -6.39
N GLY A 195 -4.96 -24.32 -7.37
CA GLY A 195 -6.02 -25.31 -7.66
C GLY A 195 -7.34 -24.66 -8.08
N LEU A 196 -7.30 -23.45 -8.68
CA LEU A 196 -8.47 -22.67 -9.06
C LEU A 196 -8.60 -22.56 -10.59
N GLY A 197 -9.85 -22.44 -11.07
CA GLY A 197 -10.07 -22.00 -12.44
C GLY A 197 -9.78 -20.50 -12.58
N VAL A 198 -9.24 -20.07 -13.74
CA VAL A 198 -8.88 -18.66 -14.01
C VAL A 198 -10.05 -17.71 -13.77
N ARG A 199 -11.26 -18.06 -14.21
CA ARG A 199 -12.46 -17.23 -14.01
C ARG A 199 -12.81 -17.06 -12.53
N LEU A 200 -12.66 -18.11 -11.73
CA LEU A 200 -12.91 -18.04 -10.28
C LEU A 200 -11.87 -17.13 -9.59
N LEU A 201 -10.59 -17.30 -9.96
CA LEU A 201 -9.52 -16.43 -9.45
C LEU A 201 -9.78 -14.96 -9.77
N GLN A 202 -10.13 -14.65 -11.02
CA GLN A 202 -10.47 -13.29 -11.45
C GLN A 202 -11.65 -12.70 -10.65
N ARG A 203 -12.72 -13.48 -10.45
CA ARG A 203 -13.88 -13.06 -9.66
C ARG A 203 -13.54 -12.80 -8.21
N ARG A 204 -12.75 -13.70 -7.56
CA ARG A 204 -12.28 -13.49 -6.18
C ARG A 204 -11.43 -12.22 -6.06
N PHE A 205 -10.52 -11.98 -7.01
CA PHE A 205 -9.72 -10.77 -6.99
C PHE A 205 -10.57 -9.50 -7.17
N ALA A 206 -11.51 -9.51 -8.09
CA ALA A 206 -12.41 -8.37 -8.29
C ALA A 206 -13.24 -8.08 -7.03
N ASP A 207 -13.80 -9.10 -6.39
CA ASP A 207 -14.58 -8.94 -5.17
C ASP A 207 -13.71 -8.55 -3.96
N HIS A 208 -12.63 -9.28 -3.72
CA HIS A 208 -11.90 -9.22 -2.45
C HIS A 208 -10.72 -8.23 -2.45
N VAL A 209 -10.08 -7.99 -3.60
CA VAL A 209 -8.87 -7.15 -3.72
C VAL A 209 -9.16 -5.84 -4.46
N GLY A 210 -10.07 -5.89 -5.44
CA GLY A 210 -10.38 -4.84 -6.40
C GLY A 210 -9.62 -5.06 -7.71
N PRO A 211 -8.32 -4.77 -7.80
CA PRO A 211 -7.53 -5.04 -9.01
C PRO A 211 -7.47 -6.53 -9.34
N GLY A 212 -7.58 -6.85 -10.65
CA GLY A 212 -7.48 -8.23 -11.10
C GLY A 212 -6.09 -8.84 -10.92
N PRO A 213 -5.96 -10.20 -10.97
CA PRO A 213 -4.72 -10.91 -10.66
C PRO A 213 -3.54 -10.48 -11.55
N LYS A 214 -3.77 -10.19 -12.83
CA LYS A 214 -2.73 -9.68 -13.74
C LYS A 214 -2.14 -8.34 -13.25
N SER A 215 -3.00 -7.43 -12.78
CA SER A 215 -2.58 -6.13 -12.27
C SER A 215 -1.77 -6.28 -10.98
N VAL A 216 -2.21 -7.16 -10.08
CA VAL A 216 -1.54 -7.44 -8.80
C VAL A 216 -0.16 -8.06 -9.04
N ILE A 217 -0.05 -9.10 -9.87
CA ILE A 217 1.23 -9.72 -10.25
C ILE A 217 2.18 -8.66 -10.82
N ARG A 218 1.71 -7.85 -11.78
CA ARG A 218 2.52 -6.78 -12.37
C ARG A 218 3.00 -5.76 -11.34
N ARG A 219 2.16 -5.40 -10.37
CA ARG A 219 2.50 -4.47 -9.29
C ARG A 219 3.65 -5.00 -8.43
N TYR A 220 3.60 -6.25 -8.01
CA TYR A 220 4.66 -6.83 -7.19
C TYR A 220 5.98 -7.01 -7.95
N ARG A 221 5.94 -7.23 -9.26
CA ARG A 221 7.16 -7.20 -10.10
C ARG A 221 7.82 -5.82 -10.11
N PHE A 222 7.04 -4.74 -10.13
CA PHE A 222 7.62 -3.39 -10.02
C PHE A 222 8.23 -3.14 -8.65
N TYR A 223 7.60 -3.62 -7.57
CA TYR A 223 8.22 -3.55 -6.25
C TYR A 223 9.55 -4.29 -6.22
N GLU A 224 9.62 -5.50 -6.75
CA GLU A 224 10.84 -6.28 -6.80
C GLU A 224 11.92 -5.59 -7.66
N ALA A 225 11.55 -5.07 -8.83
CA ALA A 225 12.48 -4.32 -9.68
C ALA A 225 13.02 -3.07 -8.98
N ALA A 226 12.15 -2.31 -8.30
CA ALA A 226 12.55 -1.13 -7.55
C ALA A 226 13.44 -1.49 -6.34
N GLU A 227 13.14 -2.57 -5.64
CA GLU A 227 13.93 -3.05 -4.51
C GLU A 227 15.33 -3.51 -4.97
N ARG A 228 15.43 -4.29 -6.05
CA ARG A 228 16.73 -4.69 -6.62
C ARG A 228 17.52 -3.48 -7.12
N ALA A 229 16.84 -2.47 -7.68
CA ALA A 229 17.48 -1.23 -8.09
C ALA A 229 18.12 -0.47 -6.91
N ARG A 230 17.57 -0.60 -5.71
CA ARG A 230 18.08 0.02 -4.48
C ARG A 230 19.21 -0.78 -3.80
N ARG A 231 19.33 -2.06 -4.08
CA ARG A 231 20.35 -2.94 -3.48
C ARG A 231 21.71 -2.75 -4.13
N GLY A 232 22.53 -1.79 -3.63
CA GLY A 232 23.97 -1.67 -3.95
C GLY A 232 24.30 -1.59 -5.44
N THR A 233 24.73 -2.69 -6.05
CA THR A 233 25.10 -2.76 -7.47
C THR A 233 23.84 -2.77 -8.36
N PRO A 234 23.81 -1.97 -9.46
CA PRO A 234 22.70 -2.03 -10.39
C PRO A 234 22.56 -3.43 -10.96
N PRO A 235 21.32 -3.96 -11.07
CA PRO A 235 21.09 -5.25 -11.68
C PRO A 235 21.39 -5.19 -13.19
N ASP A 236 21.70 -6.35 -13.77
CA ASP A 236 21.56 -6.54 -15.21
C ASP A 236 20.07 -6.42 -15.57
N TRP A 237 19.70 -5.31 -16.18
CA TRP A 237 18.30 -5.00 -16.51
C TRP A 237 17.70 -5.94 -17.55
N GLY A 238 18.51 -6.50 -18.46
CA GLY A 238 18.05 -7.48 -19.44
C GLY A 238 17.67 -8.80 -18.74
N ARG A 239 18.57 -9.31 -17.91
CA ARG A 239 18.32 -10.51 -17.10
C ARG A 239 17.14 -10.32 -16.15
N LEU A 240 17.10 -9.18 -15.43
CA LEU A 240 16.00 -8.88 -14.52
C LEU A 240 14.66 -8.80 -15.24
N ALA A 241 14.60 -8.24 -16.45
CA ALA A 241 13.39 -8.20 -17.24
C ALA A 241 12.84 -9.61 -17.47
N VAL A 242 13.68 -10.54 -17.92
CA VAL A 242 13.29 -11.94 -18.15
C VAL A 242 12.84 -12.62 -16.86
N GLU A 243 13.60 -12.47 -15.77
CA GLU A 243 13.27 -13.04 -14.46
C GLU A 243 11.90 -12.57 -13.94
N LEU A 244 11.55 -11.31 -14.20
CA LEU A 244 10.27 -10.73 -13.81
C LEU A 244 9.17 -10.86 -14.87
N GLY A 245 9.41 -11.65 -15.94
CA GLY A 245 8.41 -11.97 -16.97
C GLY A 245 8.05 -10.81 -17.90
N PHE A 246 8.96 -9.85 -18.10
CA PHE A 246 8.90 -8.91 -19.20
C PHE A 246 9.53 -9.52 -20.45
N SER A 247 9.07 -9.12 -21.64
CA SER A 247 9.61 -9.67 -22.90
C SER A 247 11.08 -9.32 -23.10
N ASP A 248 11.48 -8.15 -22.69
CA ASP A 248 12.84 -7.62 -22.84
C ASP A 248 13.08 -6.40 -21.91
N GLN A 249 14.32 -5.91 -21.88
CA GLN A 249 14.71 -4.73 -21.11
C GLN A 249 13.93 -3.47 -21.53
N ALA A 250 13.63 -3.30 -22.82
CA ALA A 250 12.90 -2.12 -23.30
C ALA A 250 11.46 -2.11 -22.79
N HIS A 251 10.82 -3.28 -22.73
CA HIS A 251 9.50 -3.47 -22.14
C HIS A 251 9.52 -3.14 -20.64
N LEU A 252 10.44 -3.74 -19.86
CA LEU A 252 10.61 -3.37 -18.45
C LEU A 252 10.81 -1.87 -18.28
N THR A 253 11.68 -1.26 -19.09
CA THR A 253 12.00 0.18 -18.98
C THR A 253 10.78 1.06 -19.23
N ARG A 254 10.00 0.78 -20.30
CA ARG A 254 8.77 1.52 -20.59
C ARG A 254 7.75 1.42 -19.45
N GLU A 255 7.45 0.22 -19.02
CA GLU A 255 6.45 -0.06 -17.99
C GLU A 255 6.89 0.52 -16.62
N PHE A 256 8.14 0.34 -16.25
CA PHE A 256 8.71 0.91 -15.03
C PHE A 256 8.66 2.44 -15.04
N THR A 257 9.03 3.05 -16.16
CA THR A 257 9.01 4.52 -16.30
C THR A 257 7.58 5.06 -16.22
N ALA A 258 6.61 4.37 -16.83
CA ALA A 258 5.20 4.77 -16.74
C ALA A 258 4.68 4.76 -15.29
N VAL A 259 5.13 3.81 -14.47
CA VAL A 259 4.68 3.64 -13.08
C VAL A 259 5.51 4.51 -12.13
N ILE A 260 6.84 4.44 -12.22
CA ILE A 260 7.76 5.12 -11.27
C ILE A 260 8.04 6.57 -11.69
N GLY A 261 7.93 6.89 -12.99
CA GLY A 261 8.16 8.23 -13.54
C GLY A 261 9.59 8.49 -13.97
N VAL A 262 10.51 7.54 -13.73
CA VAL A 262 11.89 7.61 -14.21
C VAL A 262 12.36 6.22 -14.66
N PRO A 263 13.27 6.12 -15.64
CA PRO A 263 13.82 4.84 -16.07
C PRO A 263 14.54 4.09 -14.94
N PRO A 264 14.55 2.74 -14.96
CA PRO A 264 15.14 1.90 -13.89
C PRO A 264 16.59 2.26 -13.55
N GLY A 265 17.44 2.49 -14.56
CA GLY A 265 18.83 2.87 -14.35
C GLY A 265 18.98 4.22 -13.65
N ARG A 266 18.13 5.21 -13.98
CA ARG A 266 18.11 6.52 -13.32
C ARG A 266 17.58 6.42 -11.89
N TYR A 267 16.58 5.57 -11.66
CA TYR A 267 16.06 5.28 -10.33
C TYR A 267 17.15 4.67 -9.43
N ALA A 268 17.88 3.67 -9.93
CA ALA A 268 19.01 3.05 -9.22
C ALA A 268 20.14 4.04 -8.92
N ALA A 269 20.47 4.96 -9.84
CA ALA A 269 21.48 5.99 -9.63
C ALA A 269 21.09 6.95 -8.50
N ARG A 270 19.83 7.42 -8.47
CA ARG A 270 19.31 8.28 -7.39
C ARG A 270 19.35 7.58 -6.03
N ALA A 271 18.93 6.31 -5.98
CA ALA A 271 18.91 5.53 -4.74
C ALA A 271 20.33 5.33 -4.13
N ARG A 272 21.38 5.36 -4.95
CA ARG A 272 22.77 5.31 -4.49
C ARG A 272 23.30 6.68 -4.03
N ALA A 273 22.91 7.75 -4.70
CA ALA A 273 23.35 9.10 -4.35
C ALA A 273 22.75 9.59 -3.02
N GLY A 274 21.67 9.00 -2.53
CA GLY A 274 21.02 9.32 -1.25
C GLY A 274 21.49 8.45 -0.06
N ARG A 275 22.55 7.64 -0.24
CA ARG A 275 23.20 6.87 0.82
C ARG A 275 24.47 7.59 1.25
#